data_a376c67e85028dd9707a8b59bff20e0c
#
_entry.id   a376c67e85028dd9707a8b59bff20e0c
#
_cell.length_a   1.000
_cell.length_b   1.000
_cell.length_c   1.000
_cell.angle_alpha   90.00
_cell.angle_beta   90.00
_cell.angle_gamma   90.00
#
_symmetry.space_group_name_H-M   'P 1'
#
loop_
_entity.id
_entity.type
_entity.pdbx_description
1 polymer ?
#
loop_
_entity_poly.entity_id
_entity_poly.type
_entity_poly.pdbx_seq_one_letter_code
_entity_poly.pdbx_strand_id
1 'polypeptide(L)'
;MAKDTAASKNNKNLSSEKPNKERLGRKKGFFGTKKAELRQKTTESGRKSGKKSGTKHGKRERKEKSVSSRIPTSKFLPMSPEEVKARGWKELDIILISGDAYVDHSSFGTAIIGRVLEDAGFRVGVIAQPRWDSPEDFKKLGKPRLFFSVSAGNTDSMVSNLTPGLKPREKDVYSPGGKAGLRPNRAVIIYSNRIKEAFPDVPIVLGGIEASLRRFAHYDYLSDKVRQSILADAPADLIVYGMGELQIVEIAKRLQAGEDIRNIRDIPGTVWKMEVKAWKELKERAEKPDNRPEKQERDKPEQKEGKIAEDAAEFLKENIEIPSFSEVSQDKTAFAKAFRIYFAEQNPITGKGIVQPHPKTVIVQNRPMRLLTEAELDHVYELPFTGERHPSYTEPIPALEMVKFSLTTHRGCFGGCAFCAITEHQGRMIASRSIESVLREARKLTEKPDFKGIINGVGGPSANMYGMECKTWEKKGACLDKSCL
;
A
#
# COMPACT_ATOMS: atom_id res chain seq x y z
N MET A 1 37.04 59.44 21.13
CA MET A 1 36.15 60.60 21.12
C MET A 1 34.76 60.00 21.00
N ALA A 2 34.05 59.65 22.06
CA ALA A 2 33.26 60.50 22.98
C ALA A 2 32.09 61.20 22.24
N LYS A 3 30.90 60.76 22.49
CA LYS A 3 29.85 61.19 23.49
C LYS A 3 28.55 60.54 23.05
N ASP A 4 27.89 59.70 23.86
CA ASP A 4 26.92 60.05 24.95
C ASP A 4 25.68 60.83 24.51
N THR A 5 24.50 60.25 24.71
CA THR A 5 23.45 60.66 25.65
C THR A 5 22.20 59.81 25.40
N ALA A 6 21.77 58.98 26.28
CA ALA A 6 20.95 59.13 27.49
C ALA A 6 19.41 59.12 27.22
N ALA A 7 18.81 58.03 27.65
CA ALA A 7 17.65 57.83 28.55
C ALA A 7 16.30 58.53 28.33
N SER A 8 15.24 57.75 28.26
CA SER A 8 14.04 58.06 29.03
C SER A 8 13.23 56.79 29.36
N LYS A 9 13.07 56.57 30.65
CA LYS A 9 12.15 55.62 31.30
C LYS A 9 10.71 56.05 31.08
N ASN A 10 9.81 55.15 30.84
CA ASN A 10 8.48 55.25 31.38
C ASN A 10 7.87 53.87 31.68
N ASN A 11 7.79 53.61 32.97
CA ASN A 11 7.08 52.53 33.62
C ASN A 11 5.59 52.88 33.63
N LYS A 12 4.71 52.02 33.14
CA LYS A 12 3.33 51.99 33.66
C LYS A 12 2.86 50.55 33.75
N ASN A 13 2.60 50.14 34.96
CA ASN A 13 1.86 48.97 35.43
C ASN A 13 0.57 48.79 34.65
N LEU A 14 0.29 47.56 34.25
CA LEU A 14 -1.08 47.08 34.06
C LEU A 14 -1.22 45.69 34.65
N SER A 15 -2.10 45.67 35.59
CA SER A 15 -2.58 44.63 36.46
C SER A 15 -2.97 43.30 35.77
N SER A 16 -2.67 42.27 36.54
CA SER A 16 -3.17 40.89 36.39
C SER A 16 -4.71 40.82 36.40
N GLU A 17 -5.32 40.40 35.30
CA GLU A 17 -6.69 39.88 35.32
C GLU A 17 -6.68 38.40 34.97
N LYS A 18 -7.21 37.59 35.92
CA LYS A 18 -7.53 36.17 35.76
C LYS A 18 -8.84 36.05 34.98
N PRO A 19 -8.96 35.19 33.97
CA PRO A 19 -10.26 34.94 33.38
C PRO A 19 -11.12 34.04 34.26
N ASN A 20 -12.32 34.53 34.43
CA ASN A 20 -13.46 34.00 35.16
C ASN A 20 -13.91 32.62 34.64
N LYS A 21 -14.11 31.68 35.57
CA LYS A 21 -14.74 30.40 35.31
C LYS A 21 -16.26 30.59 35.26
N GLU A 22 -16.83 30.73 34.10
CA GLU A 22 -18.27 30.56 33.92
C GLU A 22 -18.66 29.08 33.84
N ARG A 23 -19.49 28.68 34.78
CA ARG A 23 -20.19 27.41 34.87
C ARG A 23 -21.24 27.34 33.75
N LEU A 24 -21.02 26.52 32.74
CA LEU A 24 -22.08 26.12 31.83
C LEU A 24 -22.86 24.95 32.41
N GLY A 25 -24.13 25.25 32.71
CA GLY A 25 -25.08 24.32 33.29
C GLY A 25 -25.40 23.11 32.39
N ARG A 26 -25.45 21.95 33.05
CA ARG A 26 -25.97 20.70 32.47
C ARG A 26 -27.46 20.85 32.16
N LYS A 27 -27.83 20.91 30.87
CA LYS A 27 -29.19 20.60 30.44
C LYS A 27 -29.25 19.08 30.14
N LYS A 28 -29.98 18.36 31.02
CA LYS A 28 -30.41 16.99 30.79
C LYS A 28 -31.46 16.99 29.68
N GLY A 29 -31.13 16.42 28.52
CA GLY A 29 -32.08 16.10 27.48
C GLY A 29 -32.62 14.69 27.69
N PHE A 30 -33.91 14.63 27.87
CA PHE A 30 -34.73 13.41 27.98
C PHE A 30 -34.73 12.64 26.66
N PHE A 31 -34.24 11.41 26.64
CA PHE A 31 -34.62 10.42 25.62
C PHE A 31 -35.31 9.28 26.33
N GLY A 32 -36.65 9.25 26.19
CA GLY A 32 -37.49 8.21 26.70
C GLY A 32 -37.37 6.92 25.85
N THR A 33 -36.94 5.85 26.50
CA THR A 33 -37.02 4.49 25.96
C THR A 33 -38.43 3.95 26.20
N LYS A 34 -39.21 3.76 25.11
CA LYS A 34 -40.46 2.97 25.15
C LYS A 34 -40.04 1.50 25.09
N LYS A 35 -40.17 0.79 26.22
CA LYS A 35 -40.28 -0.66 26.30
C LYS A 35 -41.65 -1.09 25.82
N ALA A 36 -41.69 -1.91 24.76
CA ALA A 36 -42.88 -2.63 24.37
C ALA A 36 -42.87 -3.96 25.12
N GLU A 37 -43.75 -4.10 26.10
CA GLU A 37 -44.09 -5.37 26.74
C GLU A 37 -45.05 -6.17 25.84
N LEU A 38 -44.63 -7.34 25.37
CA LEU A 38 -45.50 -8.33 24.77
C LEU A 38 -45.94 -9.32 25.87
N ARG A 39 -47.22 -9.26 26.19
CA ARG A 39 -47.90 -10.16 27.13
C ARG A 39 -47.90 -11.59 26.58
N GLN A 40 -47.38 -12.51 27.40
CA GLN A 40 -47.66 -13.94 27.29
C GLN A 40 -49.10 -14.22 27.68
N LYS A 41 -49.85 -14.90 26.81
CA LYS A 41 -51.08 -15.61 27.17
C LYS A 41 -50.74 -17.08 27.34
N THR A 42 -50.81 -17.54 28.57
CA THR A 42 -50.88 -18.93 28.96
C THR A 42 -52.29 -19.46 28.70
N THR A 43 -52.39 -20.61 28.08
CA THR A 43 -53.55 -21.50 28.20
C THR A 43 -53.08 -22.87 28.67
N GLU A 44 -53.46 -23.19 29.87
CA GLU A 44 -53.41 -24.55 30.43
C GLU A 44 -54.51 -25.43 29.79
N SER A 45 -54.16 -26.66 29.45
CA SER A 45 -55.07 -27.80 29.73
C SER A 45 -54.38 -29.14 29.45
N GLY A 46 -54.51 -30.06 30.37
CA GLY A 46 -54.64 -31.51 30.12
C GLY A 46 -53.48 -32.40 30.53
N ARG A 47 -53.45 -32.79 31.83
CA ARG A 47 -52.81 -34.01 32.33
C ARG A 47 -53.36 -35.25 31.63
N LYS A 48 -52.48 -36.15 31.17
CA LYS A 48 -52.67 -37.62 31.37
C LYS A 48 -51.35 -38.37 31.33
N SER A 49 -51.24 -39.26 32.31
CA SER A 49 -50.14 -40.16 32.62
C SER A 49 -49.91 -41.22 31.54
N GLY A 50 -48.66 -41.61 31.30
CA GLY A 50 -48.31 -42.78 30.48
C GLY A 50 -46.86 -43.21 30.67
N LYS A 51 -46.66 -44.41 31.07
CA LYS A 51 -45.54 -45.20 31.55
C LYS A 51 -44.20 -45.07 30.82
N LYS A 52 -43.14 -45.21 31.62
CA LYS A 52 -41.74 -45.43 31.29
C LYS A 52 -41.49 -46.55 30.27
N SER A 53 -40.75 -46.35 29.22
CA SER A 53 -39.94 -47.39 28.60
C SER A 53 -38.59 -46.73 28.24
N GLY A 54 -37.50 -47.25 28.80
CA GLY A 54 -36.13 -46.78 28.59
C GLY A 54 -35.65 -47.14 27.21
N THR A 55 -35.24 -46.16 26.48
CA THR A 55 -34.46 -46.34 25.26
C THR A 55 -33.14 -45.57 25.41
N LYS A 56 -32.06 -46.34 25.42
CA LYS A 56 -30.69 -45.83 25.41
C LYS A 56 -30.48 -44.99 24.16
N HIS A 57 -30.37 -43.67 24.31
CA HIS A 57 -29.91 -42.81 23.25
C HIS A 57 -28.38 -42.92 23.15
N GLY A 58 -27.92 -43.74 22.21
CA GLY A 58 -26.55 -43.70 21.74
C GLY A 58 -26.27 -42.32 21.14
N LYS A 59 -25.35 -41.60 21.74
CA LYS A 59 -24.73 -40.42 21.12
C LYS A 59 -24.09 -40.87 19.80
N ARG A 60 -24.78 -40.67 18.68
CA ARG A 60 -24.15 -40.65 17.36
C ARG A 60 -23.31 -39.37 17.30
N GLU A 61 -22.02 -39.47 17.55
CA GLU A 61 -21.04 -38.49 17.11
C GLU A 61 -21.18 -38.37 15.59
N ARG A 62 -21.79 -37.28 15.16
CA ARG A 62 -21.68 -36.82 13.77
C ARG A 62 -20.22 -36.47 13.52
N LYS A 63 -19.43 -37.42 13.05
CA LYS A 63 -18.18 -37.12 12.36
C LYS A 63 -18.57 -36.30 11.14
N GLU A 64 -18.44 -34.97 11.25
CA GLU A 64 -18.40 -34.12 10.10
C GLU A 64 -17.18 -34.52 9.26
N LYS A 65 -17.43 -35.32 8.24
CA LYS A 65 -16.49 -35.50 7.14
C LYS A 65 -16.43 -34.18 6.39
N SER A 66 -15.58 -33.29 6.83
CA SER A 66 -15.10 -32.21 5.96
C SER A 66 -14.20 -32.81 4.90
N VAL A 67 -14.79 -33.31 3.81
CA VAL A 67 -14.10 -33.53 2.57
C VAL A 67 -13.97 -32.16 1.92
N SER A 68 -13.11 -31.32 2.49
CA SER A 68 -12.52 -30.23 1.75
C SER A 68 -11.62 -30.90 0.71
N SER A 69 -12.04 -30.90 -0.54
CA SER A 69 -11.16 -31.17 -1.68
C SER A 69 -10.13 -30.04 -1.70
N ARG A 70 -8.99 -30.25 -1.01
CA ARG A 70 -7.91 -29.25 -0.95
C ARG A 70 -7.41 -29.01 -2.37
N ILE A 71 -7.46 -27.75 -2.83
CA ILE A 71 -6.89 -27.35 -4.10
C ILE A 71 -5.40 -27.73 -4.08
N PRO A 72 -4.87 -28.39 -5.12
CA PRO A 72 -3.46 -28.77 -5.16
C PRO A 72 -2.53 -27.55 -5.00
N THR A 73 -1.41 -27.73 -4.28
CA THR A 73 -0.39 -26.67 -4.08
C THR A 73 0.17 -26.14 -5.39
N SER A 74 0.21 -26.97 -6.45
CA SER A 74 0.66 -26.56 -7.78
C SER A 74 -0.15 -25.43 -8.43
N LYS A 75 -1.35 -25.15 -7.91
CA LYS A 75 -2.17 -24.02 -8.36
C LYS A 75 -1.85 -22.69 -7.65
N PHE A 76 -1.03 -22.71 -6.61
CA PHE A 76 -0.60 -21.53 -5.88
C PHE A 76 0.82 -21.13 -6.29
N LEU A 77 1.22 -19.89 -6.04
CA LEU A 77 2.64 -19.54 -6.09
C LEU A 77 3.39 -20.33 -5.00
N PRO A 78 4.58 -20.85 -5.29
CA PRO A 78 5.31 -21.69 -4.34
C PRO A 78 5.78 -20.91 -3.11
N MET A 79 5.64 -21.54 -1.95
CA MET A 79 6.10 -21.06 -0.65
C MET A 79 7.20 -21.94 -0.05
N SER A 80 7.55 -23.05 -0.71
CA SER A 80 8.59 -23.95 -0.24
C SER A 80 9.51 -24.41 -1.38
N PRO A 81 10.74 -24.87 -1.06
CA PRO A 81 11.66 -25.45 -2.06
C PRO A 81 11.07 -26.64 -2.78
N GLU A 82 10.27 -27.46 -2.09
CA GLU A 82 9.63 -28.65 -2.66
C GLU A 82 8.61 -28.24 -3.74
N GLU A 83 7.85 -27.17 -3.49
CA GLU A 83 6.88 -26.64 -4.46
C GLU A 83 7.56 -26.01 -5.67
N VAL A 84 8.70 -25.33 -5.49
CA VAL A 84 9.55 -24.83 -6.57
C VAL A 84 10.05 -25.98 -7.42
N LYS A 85 10.57 -27.04 -6.78
CA LYS A 85 11.05 -28.24 -7.48
C LYS A 85 9.93 -28.99 -8.21
N ALA A 86 8.74 -29.08 -7.61
CA ALA A 86 7.57 -29.70 -8.22
C ALA A 86 7.11 -29.00 -9.52
N ARG A 87 7.44 -27.71 -9.68
CA ARG A 87 7.22 -26.95 -10.92
C ARG A 87 8.36 -27.13 -11.95
N GLY A 88 9.38 -27.92 -11.65
CA GLY A 88 10.57 -28.11 -12.47
C GLY A 88 11.53 -26.92 -12.47
N TRP A 89 11.38 -25.99 -11.53
CA TRP A 89 12.22 -24.81 -11.44
C TRP A 89 13.47 -25.08 -10.61
N LYS A 90 14.62 -24.61 -11.08
CA LYS A 90 15.90 -24.68 -10.35
C LYS A 90 16.11 -23.46 -9.44
N GLU A 91 15.55 -22.34 -9.86
CA GLU A 91 15.66 -21.05 -9.18
C GLU A 91 14.42 -20.19 -9.47
N LEU A 92 14.21 -19.17 -8.67
CA LEU A 92 13.15 -18.17 -8.86
C LEU A 92 13.74 -16.90 -9.48
N ASP A 93 12.94 -16.22 -10.27
CA ASP A 93 13.29 -14.89 -10.78
C ASP A 93 13.03 -13.82 -9.73
N ILE A 94 11.90 -13.93 -9.04
CA ILE A 94 11.42 -12.92 -8.07
C ILE A 94 10.87 -13.64 -6.84
N ILE A 95 11.17 -13.10 -5.67
CA ILE A 95 10.59 -13.56 -4.40
C ILE A 95 9.83 -12.42 -3.76
N LEU A 96 8.53 -12.63 -3.49
CA LEU A 96 7.66 -11.69 -2.82
C LEU A 96 7.71 -11.94 -1.30
N ILE A 97 8.04 -10.90 -0.54
CA ILE A 97 8.00 -10.91 0.93
C ILE A 97 6.75 -10.16 1.37
N SER A 98 5.91 -10.81 2.17
CA SER A 98 4.66 -10.24 2.66
C SER A 98 4.55 -10.30 4.17
N GLY A 99 4.06 -9.21 4.78
CA GLY A 99 3.65 -9.20 6.18
C GLY A 99 2.34 -9.93 6.46
N ASP A 100 1.54 -10.20 5.43
CA ASP A 100 0.31 -11.01 5.52
C ASP A 100 0.58 -12.48 5.20
N ALA A 101 -0.25 -13.39 5.70
CA ALA A 101 -0.33 -14.74 5.19
C ALA A 101 -0.68 -14.74 3.69
N TYR A 102 -0.18 -15.73 2.95
CA TYR A 102 -0.47 -15.82 1.52
C TYR A 102 -1.87 -16.37 1.27
N VAL A 103 -2.70 -15.51 0.74
CA VAL A 103 -4.04 -15.81 0.22
C VAL A 103 -4.04 -15.49 -1.26
N ASP A 104 -4.32 -16.48 -2.10
CA ASP A 104 -4.33 -16.34 -3.55
C ASP A 104 -5.70 -15.83 -4.05
N HIS A 105 -5.98 -14.57 -3.75
CA HIS A 105 -7.25 -13.91 -4.06
C HIS A 105 -7.00 -12.50 -4.58
N SER A 106 -7.82 -12.05 -5.52
CA SER A 106 -7.73 -10.74 -6.20
C SER A 106 -7.90 -9.51 -5.28
N SER A 107 -8.27 -9.70 -4.00
CA SER A 107 -8.27 -8.65 -2.98
C SER A 107 -6.95 -8.53 -2.20
N PHE A 108 -5.94 -9.36 -2.50
CA PHE A 108 -4.64 -9.35 -1.81
C PHE A 108 -3.53 -8.91 -2.75
N GLY A 109 -2.85 -7.81 -2.40
CA GLY A 109 -1.82 -7.21 -3.25
C GLY A 109 -0.68 -8.18 -3.59
N THR A 110 -0.25 -9.04 -2.65
CA THR A 110 0.78 -10.05 -2.90
C THR A 110 0.35 -11.06 -3.97
N ALA A 111 -0.93 -11.48 -3.95
CA ALA A 111 -1.46 -12.39 -4.95
C ALA A 111 -1.56 -11.71 -6.33
N ILE A 112 -2.07 -10.46 -6.38
CA ILE A 112 -2.16 -9.71 -7.64
C ILE A 112 -0.78 -9.57 -8.27
N ILE A 113 0.19 -9.02 -7.55
CA ILE A 113 1.54 -8.79 -8.06
C ILE A 113 2.21 -10.11 -8.48
N GLY A 114 2.04 -11.15 -7.66
CA GLY A 114 2.60 -12.46 -7.98
C GLY A 114 2.00 -13.07 -9.25
N ARG A 115 0.68 -12.99 -9.41
CA ARG A 115 -0.01 -13.51 -10.60
C ARG A 115 0.29 -12.70 -11.87
N VAL A 116 0.38 -11.39 -11.76
CA VAL A 116 0.78 -10.52 -12.89
C VAL A 116 2.20 -10.80 -13.34
N LEU A 117 3.14 -11.04 -12.42
CA LEU A 117 4.50 -11.43 -12.75
C LEU A 117 4.57 -12.85 -13.33
N GLU A 118 3.79 -13.81 -12.80
CA GLU A 118 3.70 -15.18 -13.34
C GLU A 118 3.13 -15.17 -14.77
N ASP A 119 2.09 -14.38 -15.02
CA ASP A 119 1.48 -14.17 -16.34
C ASP A 119 2.47 -13.55 -17.35
N ALA A 120 3.34 -12.65 -16.87
CA ALA A 120 4.43 -12.08 -17.65
C ALA A 120 5.61 -13.06 -17.91
N GLY A 121 5.51 -14.30 -17.42
CA GLY A 121 6.48 -15.39 -17.67
C GLY A 121 7.61 -15.50 -16.64
N PHE A 122 7.52 -14.82 -15.50
CA PHE A 122 8.52 -14.91 -14.44
C PHE A 122 8.22 -16.06 -13.46
N ARG A 123 9.27 -16.68 -12.92
CA ARG A 123 9.19 -17.69 -11.85
C ARG A 123 9.13 -16.96 -10.51
N VAL A 124 7.96 -16.95 -9.88
CA VAL A 124 7.68 -16.17 -8.69
C VAL A 124 7.46 -17.08 -7.48
N GLY A 125 8.09 -16.77 -6.35
CA GLY A 125 7.85 -17.43 -5.07
C GLY A 125 7.38 -16.44 -4.00
N VAL A 126 6.77 -16.94 -2.93
CA VAL A 126 6.26 -16.13 -1.83
C VAL A 126 6.83 -16.59 -0.50
N ILE A 127 7.40 -15.67 0.25
CA ILE A 127 7.74 -15.83 1.68
C ILE A 127 6.78 -14.93 2.48
N ALA A 128 5.76 -15.53 3.05
CA ALA A 128 4.71 -14.85 3.80
C ALA A 128 4.99 -14.92 5.30
N GLN A 129 4.89 -13.79 5.98
CA GLN A 129 5.11 -13.64 7.42
C GLN A 129 6.43 -14.29 7.90
N PRO A 130 7.59 -13.95 7.28
CA PRO A 130 8.87 -14.49 7.74
C PRO A 130 9.15 -14.06 9.19
N ARG A 131 9.78 -14.91 9.96
CA ARG A 131 10.37 -14.50 11.25
C ARG A 131 11.46 -13.48 10.97
N TRP A 132 11.48 -12.43 11.77
CA TRP A 132 12.39 -11.30 11.55
C TRP A 132 13.48 -11.18 12.61
N ASP A 133 13.55 -12.11 13.52
CA ASP A 133 14.61 -12.22 14.53
C ASP A 133 15.96 -12.67 13.94
N SER A 134 15.91 -13.31 12.75
CA SER A 134 17.10 -13.74 12.01
C SER A 134 16.86 -13.66 10.48
N PRO A 135 17.92 -13.75 9.64
CA PRO A 135 17.79 -13.79 8.19
C PRO A 135 17.34 -15.14 7.61
N GLU A 136 17.21 -16.19 8.43
CA GLU A 136 17.06 -17.58 7.96
C GLU A 136 15.78 -17.80 7.16
N ASP A 137 14.65 -17.23 7.59
CA ASP A 137 13.39 -17.39 6.88
C ASP A 137 13.44 -16.76 5.47
N PHE A 138 14.28 -15.73 5.28
CA PHE A 138 14.45 -15.08 3.98
C PHE A 138 15.29 -15.89 3.00
N LYS A 139 16.03 -16.91 3.48
CA LYS A 139 16.82 -17.82 2.67
C LYS A 139 16.05 -19.04 2.18
N LYS A 140 14.81 -19.28 2.66
CA LYS A 140 14.02 -20.48 2.40
C LYS A 140 13.89 -20.86 0.92
N LEU A 141 13.69 -19.87 0.07
CA LEU A 141 13.50 -20.06 -1.37
C LEU A 141 14.76 -19.83 -2.22
N GLY A 142 15.91 -19.64 -1.54
CA GLY A 142 17.19 -19.31 -2.18
C GLY A 142 17.29 -17.85 -2.61
N LYS A 143 18.31 -17.55 -3.41
CA LYS A 143 18.57 -16.24 -4.00
C LYS A 143 17.73 -16.05 -5.26
N PRO A 144 16.88 -15.02 -5.37
CA PRO A 144 16.21 -14.75 -6.64
C PRO A 144 17.21 -14.21 -7.67
N ARG A 145 16.93 -14.49 -8.92
CA ARG A 145 17.77 -14.04 -10.04
C ARG A 145 17.71 -12.53 -10.27
N LEU A 146 16.53 -11.90 -10.04
CA LEU A 146 16.29 -10.50 -10.35
C LEU A 146 16.20 -9.64 -9.06
N PHE A 147 15.17 -9.85 -8.23
CA PHE A 147 14.99 -9.02 -7.04
C PHE A 147 14.06 -9.66 -5.99
N PHE A 148 14.12 -9.12 -4.77
CA PHE A 148 13.06 -9.27 -3.76
C PHE A 148 12.06 -8.12 -3.86
N SER A 149 10.76 -8.42 -3.88
CA SER A 149 9.71 -7.43 -3.70
C SER A 149 9.18 -7.50 -2.27
N VAL A 150 9.15 -6.37 -1.56
CA VAL A 150 8.84 -6.32 -0.12
C VAL A 150 7.62 -5.46 0.14
N SER A 151 6.64 -6.01 0.86
CA SER A 151 5.44 -5.32 1.30
C SER A 151 5.09 -5.68 2.74
N ALA A 152 4.43 -4.76 3.45
CA ALA A 152 3.87 -5.01 4.79
C ALA A 152 2.59 -5.85 4.76
N GLY A 153 2.04 -6.12 3.57
CA GLY A 153 0.75 -6.73 3.35
C GLY A 153 -0.32 -5.73 2.90
N ASN A 154 -1.59 -6.07 3.05
CA ASN A 154 -2.74 -5.25 2.63
C ASN A 154 -2.92 -3.97 3.45
N THR A 155 -2.32 -3.91 4.65
CA THR A 155 -2.36 -2.73 5.51
C THR A 155 -0.96 -2.32 5.96
N ASP A 156 -0.85 -1.09 6.47
CA ASP A 156 0.34 -0.64 7.17
C ASP A 156 0.61 -1.51 8.40
N SER A 157 1.86 -1.91 8.61
CA SER A 157 2.24 -2.83 9.69
C SER A 157 1.92 -2.30 11.09
N MET A 158 2.05 -0.99 11.30
CA MET A 158 1.72 -0.38 12.59
C MET A 158 0.21 -0.32 12.83
N VAL A 159 -0.58 -0.06 11.76
CA VAL A 159 -2.05 -0.12 11.84
C VAL A 159 -2.54 -1.53 12.12
N SER A 160 -1.87 -2.55 11.57
CA SER A 160 -2.19 -3.94 11.85
C SER A 160 -1.83 -4.37 13.27
N ASN A 161 -0.72 -3.86 13.81
CA ASN A 161 -0.19 -4.29 15.09
C ASN A 161 -0.73 -3.47 16.29
N LEU A 162 -1.12 -2.20 16.06
CA LEU A 162 -1.43 -1.26 17.12
C LEU A 162 -2.85 -0.69 16.97
N THR A 163 -3.48 -0.46 18.11
CA THR A 163 -4.71 0.35 18.18
C THR A 163 -4.36 1.85 18.05
N PRO A 164 -5.35 2.74 17.82
CA PRO A 164 -5.11 4.19 17.87
C PRO A 164 -4.51 4.70 19.19
N GLY A 165 -4.73 3.99 20.28
CA GLY A 165 -4.12 4.29 21.59
C GLY A 165 -2.75 3.61 21.80
N LEU A 166 -2.06 3.20 20.73
CA LEU A 166 -0.74 2.56 20.74
C LEU A 166 -0.67 1.25 21.55
N LYS A 167 -1.80 0.63 21.85
CA LYS A 167 -1.82 -0.69 22.50
C LYS A 167 -1.70 -1.79 21.44
N PRO A 168 -0.96 -2.87 21.71
CA PRO A 168 -0.93 -4.02 20.82
C PRO A 168 -2.33 -4.54 20.54
N ARG A 169 -2.60 -4.90 19.28
CA ARG A 169 -3.84 -5.60 18.92
C ARG A 169 -3.76 -7.06 19.34
N GLU A 170 -4.85 -7.59 19.83
CA GLU A 170 -4.98 -8.99 20.22
C GLU A 170 -5.19 -9.92 19.01
N LYS A 171 -5.67 -9.37 17.89
CA LYS A 171 -5.97 -10.11 16.66
C LYS A 171 -5.42 -9.41 15.44
N ASP A 172 -4.94 -10.21 14.49
CA ASP A 172 -4.56 -9.79 13.14
C ASP A 172 -5.35 -10.61 12.13
N VAL A 173 -6.28 -9.97 11.44
CA VAL A 173 -7.18 -10.64 10.48
C VAL A 173 -6.44 -11.22 9.27
N TYR A 174 -5.23 -10.75 8.98
CA TYR A 174 -4.39 -11.22 7.86
C TYR A 174 -3.45 -12.36 8.25
N SER A 175 -3.56 -12.86 9.46
CA SER A 175 -2.72 -13.95 9.98
C SER A 175 -3.54 -15.24 10.19
N PRO A 176 -2.91 -16.42 10.12
CA PRO A 176 -3.57 -17.70 10.40
C PRO A 176 -4.17 -17.70 11.81
N GLY A 177 -5.42 -18.12 11.95
CA GLY A 177 -6.16 -18.11 13.20
C GLY A 177 -6.44 -16.72 13.78
N GLY A 178 -6.13 -15.64 13.03
CA GLY A 178 -6.22 -14.28 13.54
C GLY A 178 -5.12 -13.93 14.55
N LYS A 179 -4.02 -14.66 14.58
CA LYS A 179 -2.93 -14.52 15.56
C LYS A 179 -2.16 -13.22 15.33
N ALA A 180 -2.15 -12.34 16.34
CA ALA A 180 -1.36 -11.11 16.32
C ALA A 180 0.15 -11.37 16.54
N GLY A 181 0.98 -10.39 16.14
CA GLY A 181 2.42 -10.41 16.40
C GLY A 181 3.25 -11.23 15.41
N LEU A 182 2.68 -11.63 14.26
CA LEU A 182 3.42 -12.35 13.21
C LEU A 182 4.11 -11.42 12.20
N ARG A 183 4.00 -10.10 12.36
CA ARG A 183 4.77 -9.12 11.59
C ARG A 183 5.36 -8.05 12.50
N PRO A 184 6.54 -7.49 12.20
CA PRO A 184 7.12 -6.39 12.98
C PRO A 184 6.44 -5.07 12.67
N ASN A 185 6.56 -4.10 13.58
CA ASN A 185 6.29 -2.71 13.27
C ASN A 185 7.29 -2.20 12.23
N ARG A 186 6.85 -1.37 11.27
CA ARG A 186 7.67 -0.92 10.12
C ARG A 186 8.26 -2.11 9.36
N ALA A 187 7.38 -3.07 9.03
CA ALA A 187 7.75 -4.37 8.48
C ALA A 187 8.64 -4.26 7.24
N VAL A 188 8.35 -3.31 6.35
CA VAL A 188 9.13 -3.12 5.12
C VAL A 188 10.60 -2.81 5.40
N ILE A 189 10.90 -1.98 6.41
CA ILE A 189 12.30 -1.65 6.79
C ILE A 189 13.00 -2.89 7.37
N ILE A 190 12.33 -3.57 8.30
CA ILE A 190 12.92 -4.74 8.99
C ILE A 190 13.17 -5.88 8.00
N TYR A 191 12.20 -6.18 7.15
CA TYR A 191 12.37 -7.23 6.14
C TYR A 191 13.50 -6.91 5.16
N SER A 192 13.62 -5.64 4.71
CA SER A 192 14.70 -5.22 3.82
C SER A 192 16.08 -5.40 4.48
N ASN A 193 16.22 -5.09 5.77
CA ASN A 193 17.45 -5.33 6.50
C ASN A 193 17.80 -6.82 6.55
N ARG A 194 16.83 -7.69 6.88
CA ARG A 194 17.04 -9.14 6.93
C ARG A 194 17.40 -9.74 5.57
N ILE A 195 16.80 -9.21 4.49
CA ILE A 195 17.16 -9.61 3.11
C ILE A 195 18.61 -9.25 2.82
N LYS A 196 19.05 -8.02 3.15
CA LYS A 196 20.44 -7.61 2.90
C LYS A 196 21.45 -8.34 3.76
N GLU A 197 21.09 -8.76 4.97
CA GLU A 197 21.89 -9.67 5.77
C GLU A 197 22.03 -11.06 5.11
N ALA A 198 20.96 -11.57 4.50
CA ALA A 198 20.95 -12.85 3.81
C ALA A 198 21.62 -12.78 2.42
N PHE A 199 21.38 -11.70 1.68
CA PHE A 199 21.76 -11.51 0.28
C PHE A 199 22.14 -10.05 0.01
N PRO A 200 23.40 -9.63 0.32
CA PRO A 200 23.83 -8.21 0.24
C PRO A 200 23.61 -7.56 -1.13
N ASP A 201 23.86 -8.33 -2.22
CA ASP A 201 23.92 -7.81 -3.59
C ASP A 201 22.59 -7.88 -4.35
N VAL A 202 21.54 -8.50 -3.77
CA VAL A 202 20.26 -8.65 -4.48
C VAL A 202 19.46 -7.36 -4.42
N PRO A 203 18.92 -6.88 -5.55
CA PRO A 203 18.03 -5.73 -5.56
C PRO A 203 16.78 -5.94 -4.71
N ILE A 204 16.30 -4.85 -4.08
CA ILE A 204 15.06 -4.83 -3.30
C ILE A 204 14.13 -3.74 -3.85
N VAL A 205 12.92 -4.16 -4.25
CA VAL A 205 11.84 -3.28 -4.68
C VAL A 205 10.75 -3.27 -3.62
N LEU A 206 10.47 -2.11 -3.05
CA LEU A 206 9.42 -1.92 -2.05
C LEU A 206 8.08 -1.66 -2.73
N GLY A 207 6.99 -2.12 -2.12
CA GLY A 207 5.65 -1.88 -2.62
C GLY A 207 4.58 -1.93 -1.53
N GLY A 208 3.32 -1.83 -1.97
CA GLY A 208 2.17 -1.85 -1.08
C GLY A 208 1.93 -0.53 -0.35
N ILE A 209 0.91 -0.51 0.52
CA ILE A 209 0.42 0.71 1.15
C ILE A 209 1.45 1.37 2.07
N GLU A 210 2.19 0.59 2.86
CA GLU A 210 3.21 1.12 3.80
C GLU A 210 4.32 1.87 3.05
N ALA A 211 4.84 1.32 1.96
CA ALA A 211 5.86 1.98 1.14
C ALA A 211 5.29 3.21 0.42
N SER A 212 4.07 3.11 -0.13
CA SER A 212 3.41 4.22 -0.82
C SER A 212 3.20 5.44 0.08
N LEU A 213 2.71 5.23 1.31
CA LEU A 213 2.42 6.32 2.26
C LEU A 213 3.69 6.95 2.86
N ARG A 214 4.81 6.22 2.87
CA ARG A 214 6.06 6.64 3.50
C ARG A 214 7.18 6.93 2.52
N ARG A 215 6.84 7.16 1.25
CA ARG A 215 7.83 7.43 0.19
C ARG A 215 8.55 8.77 0.31
N PHE A 216 7.98 9.71 1.09
CA PHE A 216 8.58 10.98 1.48
C PHE A 216 8.76 11.09 2.99
N ALA A 217 9.25 12.21 3.47
CA ALA A 217 9.21 12.54 4.89
C ALA A 217 7.75 12.48 5.37
N HIS A 218 7.52 11.74 6.43
CA HIS A 218 6.17 11.44 6.93
C HIS A 218 6.11 11.50 8.44
N TYR A 219 4.93 11.84 8.98
CA TYR A 219 4.69 11.76 10.40
C TYR A 219 4.52 10.31 10.84
N ASP A 220 5.39 9.87 11.74
CA ASP A 220 5.33 8.54 12.35
C ASP A 220 4.64 8.63 13.72
N TYR A 221 3.39 8.20 13.75
CA TYR A 221 2.55 8.23 14.95
C TYR A 221 3.14 7.44 16.13
N LEU A 222 3.86 6.33 15.88
CA LEU A 222 4.44 5.52 16.94
C LEU A 222 5.56 6.25 17.69
N SER A 223 6.38 7.03 16.99
CA SER A 223 7.49 7.78 17.59
C SER A 223 7.19 9.24 17.83
N ASP A 224 5.98 9.71 17.46
CA ASP A 224 5.55 11.12 17.52
C ASP A 224 6.57 12.08 16.88
N LYS A 225 7.05 11.71 15.68
CA LYS A 225 8.10 12.44 14.95
C LYS A 225 7.89 12.38 13.45
N VAL A 226 8.40 13.38 12.75
CA VAL A 226 8.60 13.26 11.31
C VAL A 226 9.82 12.38 11.06
N ARG A 227 9.63 11.31 10.28
CA ARG A 227 10.68 10.40 9.83
C ARG A 227 11.05 10.67 8.39
N GLN A 228 12.22 10.20 7.99
CA GLN A 228 12.68 10.24 6.60
C GLN A 228 11.81 9.35 5.71
N SER A 229 11.97 9.50 4.39
CA SER A 229 11.45 8.52 3.43
C SER A 229 11.84 7.11 3.82
N ILE A 230 10.92 6.16 3.66
CA ILE A 230 11.20 4.74 3.89
C ILE A 230 12.36 4.24 3.01
N LEU A 231 12.56 4.83 1.82
CA LEU A 231 13.68 4.50 0.93
C LEU A 231 15.03 5.04 1.46
N ALA A 232 15.01 6.08 2.29
CA ALA A 232 16.21 6.55 3.00
C ALA A 232 16.52 5.69 4.23
N ASP A 233 15.49 5.12 4.89
CA ASP A 233 15.63 4.30 6.09
C ASP A 233 15.87 2.81 5.78
N ALA A 234 15.41 2.31 4.63
CA ALA A 234 15.57 0.91 4.22
C ALA A 234 16.72 0.74 3.21
N PRO A 235 17.47 -0.37 3.27
CA PRO A 235 18.50 -0.70 2.27
C PRO A 235 17.88 -1.25 0.99
N ALA A 236 16.93 -0.51 0.40
CA ALA A 236 16.21 -0.86 -0.82
C ALA A 236 16.60 0.07 -1.98
N ASP A 237 16.30 -0.35 -3.21
CA ASP A 237 16.72 0.32 -4.42
C ASP A 237 15.61 1.18 -5.03
N LEU A 238 14.37 0.68 -5.08
CA LEU A 238 13.21 1.34 -5.65
C LEU A 238 11.98 1.17 -4.76
N ILE A 239 11.02 2.12 -4.88
CA ILE A 239 9.65 1.93 -4.45
C ILE A 239 8.76 1.92 -5.69
N VAL A 240 7.84 0.98 -5.77
CA VAL A 240 6.65 1.03 -6.63
C VAL A 240 5.50 1.53 -5.76
N TYR A 241 5.01 2.74 -6.03
CA TYR A 241 3.90 3.30 -5.28
C TYR A 241 2.58 3.22 -6.05
N GLY A 242 1.48 3.17 -5.31
CA GLY A 242 0.16 3.01 -5.89
C GLY A 242 -0.11 1.58 -6.35
N MET A 243 -0.89 1.46 -7.42
CA MET A 243 -1.22 0.18 -8.05
C MET A 243 -0.07 -0.19 -9.00
N GLY A 244 0.66 -1.24 -8.65
CA GLY A 244 2.02 -1.50 -9.16
C GLY A 244 2.13 -2.51 -10.29
N GLU A 245 1.06 -2.93 -10.93
CA GLU A 245 1.04 -4.02 -11.90
C GLU A 245 1.95 -3.76 -13.11
N LEU A 246 1.82 -2.58 -13.72
CA LEU A 246 2.62 -2.21 -14.90
C LEU A 246 4.09 -2.01 -14.55
N GLN A 247 4.34 -1.29 -13.47
CA GLN A 247 5.68 -0.93 -13.03
C GLN A 247 6.52 -2.15 -12.68
N ILE A 248 5.95 -3.11 -11.93
CA ILE A 248 6.69 -4.27 -11.45
C ILE A 248 7.09 -5.19 -12.60
N VAL A 249 6.24 -5.32 -13.61
CA VAL A 249 6.52 -6.10 -14.82
C VAL A 249 7.62 -5.41 -15.65
N GLU A 250 7.55 -4.09 -15.81
CA GLU A 250 8.57 -3.34 -16.55
C GLU A 250 9.94 -3.42 -15.85
N ILE A 251 9.98 -3.24 -14.52
CA ILE A 251 11.22 -3.42 -13.74
C ILE A 251 11.78 -4.84 -13.95
N ALA A 252 10.93 -5.86 -13.86
CA ALA A 252 11.36 -7.26 -14.03
C ALA A 252 11.93 -7.52 -15.44
N LYS A 253 11.30 -7.00 -16.50
CA LYS A 253 11.77 -7.12 -17.88
C LYS A 253 13.11 -6.44 -18.11
N ARG A 254 13.29 -5.20 -17.57
CA ARG A 254 14.54 -4.45 -17.73
C ARG A 254 15.70 -5.12 -16.99
N LEU A 255 15.46 -5.61 -15.76
CA LEU A 255 16.45 -6.42 -15.03
C LEU A 255 16.77 -7.73 -15.74
N GLN A 256 15.77 -8.40 -16.34
CA GLN A 256 15.98 -9.61 -17.14
C GLN A 256 16.82 -9.34 -18.37
N ALA A 257 16.68 -8.16 -18.96
CA ALA A 257 17.50 -7.69 -20.08
C ALA A 257 18.93 -7.30 -19.67
N GLY A 258 19.27 -7.36 -18.38
CA GLY A 258 20.61 -7.06 -17.85
C GLY A 258 20.83 -5.60 -17.45
N GLU A 259 19.78 -4.78 -17.39
CA GLU A 259 19.89 -3.41 -16.90
C GLU A 259 20.13 -3.39 -15.38
N ASP A 260 21.01 -2.51 -14.90
CA ASP A 260 21.21 -2.35 -13.46
C ASP A 260 20.04 -1.60 -12.84
N ILE A 261 19.53 -2.10 -11.69
CA ILE A 261 18.42 -1.48 -10.95
C ILE A 261 18.64 0.01 -10.68
N ARG A 262 19.89 0.42 -10.49
CA ARG A 262 20.30 1.80 -10.23
C ARG A 262 20.08 2.74 -11.43
N ASN A 263 19.94 2.20 -12.64
CA ASN A 263 19.69 2.94 -13.87
C ASN A 263 18.20 3.05 -14.19
N ILE A 264 17.36 2.24 -13.56
CA ILE A 264 15.90 2.27 -13.73
C ILE A 264 15.32 3.47 -12.95
N ARG A 265 15.29 4.66 -13.61
CA ARG A 265 14.92 5.94 -12.98
C ARG A 265 13.75 6.66 -13.66
N ASP A 266 13.19 6.10 -14.71
CA ASP A 266 12.27 6.74 -15.65
C ASP A 266 10.86 6.10 -15.66
N ILE A 267 10.65 5.00 -14.95
CA ILE A 267 9.34 4.33 -14.89
C ILE A 267 8.36 5.18 -14.07
N PRO A 268 7.24 5.65 -14.64
CA PRO A 268 6.20 6.33 -13.86
C PRO A 268 5.69 5.45 -12.72
N GLY A 269 5.29 6.07 -11.60
CA GLY A 269 4.81 5.32 -10.43
C GLY A 269 5.92 4.67 -9.59
N THR A 270 7.17 5.11 -9.78
CA THR A 270 8.32 4.66 -8.97
C THR A 270 8.97 5.79 -8.19
N VAL A 271 9.73 5.43 -7.16
CA VAL A 271 10.57 6.35 -6.39
C VAL A 271 11.97 5.76 -6.29
N TRP A 272 12.96 6.58 -6.52
CA TRP A 272 14.36 6.22 -6.45
C TRP A 272 15.17 7.25 -5.65
N LYS A 273 16.43 6.98 -5.40
CA LYS A 273 17.30 7.85 -4.61
C LYS A 273 18.51 8.29 -5.40
N MET A 274 18.89 9.56 -5.20
CA MET A 274 20.03 10.21 -5.79
C MET A 274 21.00 10.64 -4.68
N GLU A 275 22.28 10.69 -4.96
CA GLU A 275 23.25 11.29 -4.06
C GLU A 275 23.06 12.81 -3.96
N VAL A 276 23.29 13.37 -2.77
CA VAL A 276 23.19 14.83 -2.56
C VAL A 276 24.14 15.61 -3.46
N LYS A 277 25.34 15.05 -3.70
CA LYS A 277 26.32 15.65 -4.60
C LYS A 277 25.79 15.73 -6.04
N ALA A 278 25.26 14.62 -6.54
CA ALA A 278 24.69 14.57 -7.90
C ALA A 278 23.50 15.54 -8.07
N TRP A 279 22.68 15.71 -7.03
CA TRP A 279 21.60 16.70 -7.03
C TRP A 279 22.10 18.15 -7.14
N LYS A 280 23.14 18.51 -6.40
CA LYS A 280 23.76 19.83 -6.46
C LYS A 280 24.37 20.11 -7.83
N GLU A 281 25.12 19.14 -8.36
CA GLU A 281 25.69 19.22 -9.69
C GLU A 281 24.62 19.38 -10.79
N LEU A 282 23.50 18.70 -10.67
CA LEU A 282 22.37 18.80 -11.60
C LEU A 282 21.80 20.23 -11.59
N LYS A 283 21.58 20.83 -10.42
CA LYS A 283 21.10 22.21 -10.29
C LYS A 283 22.10 23.21 -10.90
N GLU A 284 23.39 23.09 -10.58
CA GLU A 284 24.43 23.95 -11.10
C GLU A 284 24.54 23.87 -12.64
N ARG A 285 24.31 22.68 -13.20
CA ARG A 285 24.31 22.51 -14.68
C ARG A 285 23.10 23.17 -15.33
N ALA A 286 21.93 23.07 -14.70
CA ALA A 286 20.71 23.68 -15.21
C ALA A 286 20.74 25.23 -15.17
N GLU A 287 21.52 25.82 -14.26
CA GLU A 287 21.67 27.26 -14.11
C GLU A 287 22.70 27.87 -15.10
N LYS A 288 23.53 27.04 -15.73
CA LYS A 288 24.50 27.52 -16.71
C LYS A 288 23.78 27.97 -17.97
N PRO A 289 23.99 29.24 -18.43
CA PRO A 289 23.37 29.73 -19.66
C PRO A 289 23.87 28.92 -20.85
N ASP A 290 22.93 28.60 -21.76
CA ASP A 290 23.27 27.97 -23.03
C ASP A 290 23.95 29.02 -23.95
N ASN A 291 25.28 29.05 -23.96
CA ASN A 291 26.09 29.97 -24.77
C ASN A 291 26.32 29.49 -26.23
N ARG A 292 25.44 28.67 -26.79
CA ARG A 292 25.61 28.12 -28.14
C ARG A 292 25.29 29.13 -29.24
N PRO A 293 26.18 29.32 -30.23
CA PRO A 293 25.80 29.89 -31.50
C PRO A 293 24.93 28.90 -32.30
N GLU A 294 23.86 29.39 -32.88
CA GLU A 294 22.73 28.60 -33.48
C GLU A 294 23.08 27.64 -34.62
N LYS A 295 24.31 27.49 -35.06
CA LYS A 295 24.67 26.52 -36.12
C LYS A 295 26.17 26.18 -36.07
N GLN A 296 26.54 25.00 -35.57
CA GLN A 296 27.71 24.26 -36.08
C GLN A 296 27.80 22.82 -35.51
N GLU A 297 28.18 21.90 -36.41
CA GLU A 297 28.59 20.47 -36.34
C GLU A 297 28.57 19.66 -35.04
N ARG A 298 27.96 18.48 -35.12
CA ARG A 298 27.49 17.62 -34.01
C ARG A 298 28.53 16.77 -33.25
N ASP A 299 29.86 16.98 -33.41
CA ASP A 299 30.87 16.04 -32.87
C ASP A 299 31.95 16.63 -31.94
N LYS A 300 31.76 17.81 -31.32
CA LYS A 300 32.71 18.36 -30.37
C LYS A 300 32.35 18.14 -28.89
N PRO A 301 33.34 18.07 -27.94
CA PRO A 301 33.10 17.87 -26.50
C PRO A 301 32.15 18.88 -25.87
N GLU A 302 32.14 20.14 -26.34
CA GLU A 302 31.26 21.23 -25.92
C GLU A 302 29.77 20.97 -26.17
N GLN A 303 29.44 20.04 -27.13
CA GLN A 303 28.07 19.65 -27.43
C GLN A 303 27.52 18.63 -26.43
N LYS A 304 28.39 17.81 -25.81
CA LYS A 304 27.98 16.89 -24.73
C LYS A 304 27.59 17.69 -23.48
N GLU A 305 28.33 18.78 -23.17
CA GLU A 305 28.01 19.64 -22.02
C GLU A 305 26.69 20.40 -22.20
N GLY A 306 26.45 20.95 -23.42
CA GLY A 306 25.17 21.61 -23.73
C GLY A 306 23.95 20.68 -23.62
N LYS A 307 24.05 19.47 -24.14
CA LYS A 307 22.97 18.46 -24.01
C LYS A 307 22.73 18.05 -22.55
N ILE A 308 23.79 17.89 -21.75
CA ILE A 308 23.72 17.62 -20.34
C ILE A 308 23.01 18.74 -19.55
N ALA A 309 23.23 20.00 -19.93
CA ALA A 309 22.58 21.17 -19.33
C ALA A 309 21.07 21.21 -19.69
N GLU A 310 20.72 20.92 -20.96
CA GLU A 310 19.32 20.81 -21.41
C GLU A 310 18.59 19.67 -20.66
N ASP A 311 19.20 18.51 -20.60
CA ASP A 311 18.63 17.36 -19.87
C ASP A 311 18.41 17.69 -18.37
N ALA A 312 19.32 18.47 -17.75
CA ALA A 312 19.20 18.91 -16.37
C ALA A 312 18.08 19.95 -16.18
N ALA A 313 17.97 20.92 -17.10
CA ALA A 313 16.90 21.91 -17.06
C ALA A 313 15.53 21.29 -17.30
N GLU A 314 15.42 20.33 -18.22
CA GLU A 314 14.19 19.57 -18.46
C GLU A 314 13.79 18.76 -17.21
N PHE A 315 14.75 18.08 -16.58
CA PHE A 315 14.49 17.37 -15.33
C PHE A 315 13.91 18.28 -14.26
N LEU A 316 14.48 19.49 -14.05
CA LEU A 316 13.97 20.46 -13.07
C LEU A 316 12.59 21.01 -13.44
N LYS A 317 12.29 21.14 -14.73
CA LYS A 317 10.97 21.57 -15.23
C LYS A 317 9.88 20.51 -15.00
N GLU A 318 10.24 19.25 -15.13
CA GLU A 318 9.33 18.11 -14.96
C GLU A 318 9.14 17.69 -13.50
N ASN A 319 10.03 18.12 -12.60
CA ASN A 319 10.03 17.74 -11.21
C ASN A 319 9.91 18.94 -10.27
N ILE A 320 9.09 18.82 -9.23
CA ILE A 320 8.86 19.87 -8.23
C ILE A 320 9.67 19.54 -6.97
N GLU A 321 10.57 20.42 -6.59
CA GLU A 321 11.26 20.33 -5.30
C GLU A 321 10.30 20.77 -4.18
N ILE A 322 10.06 19.88 -3.24
CA ILE A 322 9.27 20.14 -2.03
C ILE A 322 10.20 20.43 -0.83
N PRO A 323 9.71 21.07 0.24
CA PRO A 323 10.51 21.31 1.44
C PRO A 323 11.26 20.05 1.89
N SER A 324 12.55 20.24 2.21
CA SER A 324 13.46 19.17 2.61
C SER A 324 13.01 18.47 3.89
N PHE A 325 13.54 17.27 4.17
CA PHE A 325 13.34 16.59 5.43
C PHE A 325 13.67 17.47 6.64
N SER A 326 14.76 18.24 6.56
CA SER A 326 15.19 19.11 7.66
C SER A 326 14.16 20.21 7.96
N GLU A 327 13.58 20.81 6.92
CA GLU A 327 12.53 21.84 7.07
C GLU A 327 11.24 21.22 7.61
N VAL A 328 10.74 20.13 7.00
CA VAL A 328 9.45 19.54 7.42
C VAL A 328 9.51 18.87 8.79
N SER A 329 10.69 18.51 9.27
CA SER A 329 10.86 17.95 10.62
C SER A 329 10.82 18.99 11.73
N GLN A 330 11.04 20.26 11.40
CA GLN A 330 11.11 21.38 12.35
C GLN A 330 9.91 22.32 12.25
N ASP A 331 9.33 22.47 11.06
CA ASP A 331 8.23 23.41 10.79
C ASP A 331 7.00 22.68 10.25
N LYS A 332 5.89 22.76 11.01
CA LYS A 332 4.59 22.20 10.61
C LYS A 332 4.03 22.85 9.35
N THR A 333 4.36 24.13 9.10
CA THR A 333 3.91 24.84 7.89
C THR A 333 4.64 24.30 6.66
N ALA A 334 5.95 24.07 6.78
CA ALA A 334 6.73 23.40 5.72
C ALA A 334 6.21 21.99 5.46
N PHE A 335 5.87 21.23 6.50
CA PHE A 335 5.24 19.91 6.38
C PHE A 335 3.90 19.97 5.63
N ALA A 336 3.02 20.91 6.01
CA ALA A 336 1.73 21.10 5.34
C ALA A 336 1.89 21.52 3.88
N LYS A 337 2.87 22.39 3.56
CA LYS A 337 3.21 22.79 2.18
C LYS A 337 3.68 21.59 1.37
N ALA A 338 4.60 20.79 1.91
CA ALA A 338 5.10 19.58 1.24
C ALA A 338 3.96 18.60 0.96
N PHE A 339 3.09 18.34 1.94
CA PHE A 339 1.94 17.46 1.79
C PHE A 339 0.94 17.98 0.75
N ARG A 340 0.66 19.27 0.71
CA ARG A 340 -0.24 19.88 -0.28
C ARG A 340 0.26 19.66 -1.71
N ILE A 341 1.56 19.86 -1.95
CA ILE A 341 2.18 19.62 -3.28
C ILE A 341 2.10 18.14 -3.60
N TYR A 342 2.56 17.29 -2.69
CA TYR A 342 2.49 15.84 -2.81
C TYR A 342 1.09 15.34 -3.18
N PHE A 343 0.05 15.85 -2.51
CA PHE A 343 -1.35 15.49 -2.76
C PHE A 343 -1.83 15.94 -4.15
N ALA A 344 -1.43 17.14 -4.59
CA ALA A 344 -1.82 17.68 -5.89
C ALA A 344 -1.19 16.89 -7.05
N GLU A 345 0.08 16.51 -6.90
CA GLU A 345 0.86 15.82 -7.94
C GLU A 345 0.60 14.30 -8.02
N GLN A 346 -0.41 13.78 -7.32
CA GLN A 346 -0.87 12.39 -7.49
C GLN A 346 -1.78 12.16 -8.70
N ASN A 347 -1.98 13.17 -9.51
CA ASN A 347 -2.79 13.11 -10.71
C ASN A 347 -2.02 12.41 -11.84
N PRO A 348 -2.48 11.26 -12.37
CA PRO A 348 -1.75 10.52 -13.41
C PRO A 348 -1.73 11.22 -14.79
N ILE A 349 -2.55 12.28 -14.98
CA ILE A 349 -2.62 13.03 -16.26
C ILE A 349 -1.70 14.27 -16.21
N THR A 350 -1.78 15.04 -15.12
CA THR A 350 -1.11 16.34 -15.02
C THR A 350 -0.01 16.37 -13.98
N GLY A 351 0.12 15.33 -13.16
CA GLY A 351 1.08 15.25 -12.08
C GLY A 351 2.51 15.20 -12.59
N LYS A 352 3.38 15.97 -11.92
CA LYS A 352 4.81 16.00 -12.14
C LYS A 352 5.54 15.04 -11.21
N GLY A 353 6.82 14.85 -11.47
CA GLY A 353 7.73 14.26 -10.51
C GLY A 353 7.93 15.16 -9.29
N ILE A 354 8.37 14.58 -8.19
CA ILE A 354 8.63 15.30 -6.94
C ILE A 354 10.03 14.96 -6.44
N VAL A 355 10.75 15.97 -5.99
CA VAL A 355 12.07 15.82 -5.38
C VAL A 355 12.03 16.31 -3.94
N GLN A 356 12.52 15.49 -3.01
CA GLN A 356 12.68 15.88 -1.61
C GLN A 356 14.10 15.63 -1.13
N PRO A 357 14.87 16.67 -0.78
CA PRO A 357 16.19 16.51 -0.19
C PRO A 357 16.11 15.95 1.24
N HIS A 358 16.96 14.96 1.51
CA HIS A 358 17.21 14.39 2.83
C HIS A 358 18.69 14.58 3.22
N PRO A 359 19.11 14.38 4.48
CA PRO A 359 20.47 14.66 4.92
C PRO A 359 21.57 13.93 4.15
N LYS A 360 21.33 12.68 3.75
CA LYS A 360 22.32 11.82 3.07
C LYS A 360 21.93 11.43 1.65
N THR A 361 20.73 11.72 1.21
CA THR A 361 20.21 11.31 -0.08
C THR A 361 19.12 12.28 -0.54
N VAL A 362 18.81 12.26 -1.81
CA VAL A 362 17.67 12.98 -2.38
C VAL A 362 16.67 11.95 -2.88
N ILE A 363 15.43 12.07 -2.48
CA ILE A 363 14.35 11.19 -2.90
C ILE A 363 13.69 11.81 -4.13
N VAL A 364 13.60 11.02 -5.18
CA VAL A 364 12.97 11.41 -6.45
C VAL A 364 11.81 10.49 -6.73
N GLN A 365 10.62 11.03 -6.79
CA GLN A 365 9.42 10.36 -7.25
C GLN A 365 9.18 10.72 -8.71
N ASN A 366 9.06 9.71 -9.57
CA ASN A 366 8.59 9.92 -10.93
C ASN A 366 7.08 10.26 -10.92
N ARG A 367 6.61 10.89 -12.01
CA ARG A 367 5.17 11.15 -12.16
C ARG A 367 4.34 9.89 -11.90
N PRO A 368 3.07 10.01 -11.49
CA PRO A 368 2.20 8.84 -11.28
C PRO A 368 2.06 8.01 -12.56
N MET A 369 1.93 6.69 -12.38
CA MET A 369 1.59 5.79 -13.47
C MET A 369 0.15 6.07 -13.94
N ARG A 370 -0.12 5.92 -15.23
CA ARG A 370 -1.47 5.93 -15.78
C ARG A 370 -2.34 4.85 -15.13
N LEU A 371 -3.63 5.05 -15.19
CA LEU A 371 -4.56 3.99 -14.81
C LEU A 371 -4.45 2.80 -15.79
N LEU A 372 -4.78 1.61 -15.31
CA LEU A 372 -5.08 0.49 -16.17
C LEU A 372 -6.31 0.83 -17.02
N THR A 373 -6.26 0.46 -18.30
CA THR A 373 -7.45 0.46 -19.15
C THR A 373 -8.46 -0.59 -18.65
N GLU A 374 -9.71 -0.52 -19.09
CA GLU A 374 -10.73 -1.51 -18.76
C GLU A 374 -10.25 -2.93 -19.09
N ALA A 375 -9.70 -3.13 -20.30
CA ALA A 375 -9.20 -4.44 -20.74
C ALA A 375 -8.02 -4.95 -19.88
N GLU A 376 -7.08 -4.07 -19.51
CA GLU A 376 -5.97 -4.44 -18.62
C GLU A 376 -6.47 -4.78 -17.20
N LEU A 377 -7.46 -4.04 -16.71
CA LEU A 377 -8.04 -4.29 -15.40
C LEU A 377 -8.83 -5.61 -15.40
N ASP A 378 -9.61 -5.87 -16.44
CA ASP A 378 -10.31 -7.15 -16.65
C ASP A 378 -9.31 -8.31 -16.65
N HIS A 379 -8.23 -8.19 -17.43
CA HIS A 379 -7.17 -9.20 -17.48
C HIS A 379 -6.59 -9.50 -16.10
N VAL A 380 -6.25 -8.47 -15.30
CA VAL A 380 -5.73 -8.66 -13.94
C VAL A 380 -6.69 -9.45 -13.06
N TYR A 381 -8.00 -9.18 -13.12
CA TYR A 381 -8.99 -9.89 -12.31
C TYR A 381 -9.36 -11.27 -12.86
N GLU A 382 -9.04 -11.56 -14.10
CA GLU A 382 -9.25 -12.88 -14.76
C GLU A 382 -8.06 -13.84 -14.61
N LEU A 383 -6.93 -13.39 -14.06
CA LEU A 383 -5.81 -14.23 -13.72
C LEU A 383 -6.24 -15.42 -12.84
N PRO A 384 -5.52 -16.55 -12.87
CA PRO A 384 -5.97 -17.81 -12.29
C PRO A 384 -5.87 -17.86 -10.77
N PHE A 385 -6.50 -16.90 -10.10
CA PHE A 385 -6.63 -16.91 -8.64
C PHE A 385 -7.43 -18.12 -8.18
N THR A 386 -6.95 -18.81 -7.14
CA THR A 386 -7.68 -19.92 -6.55
C THR A 386 -8.83 -19.42 -5.66
N GLY A 387 -8.73 -18.19 -5.13
CA GLY A 387 -9.65 -17.61 -4.16
C GLY A 387 -9.57 -18.29 -2.79
N GLU A 388 -8.41 -18.90 -2.46
CA GLU A 388 -8.18 -19.67 -1.25
C GLU A 388 -6.87 -19.29 -0.57
N ARG A 389 -6.73 -19.66 0.71
CA ARG A 389 -5.45 -19.62 1.41
C ARG A 389 -4.55 -20.74 0.92
N HIS A 390 -3.24 -20.52 0.97
CA HIS A 390 -2.28 -21.57 0.63
C HIS A 390 -2.49 -22.81 1.52
N PRO A 391 -2.41 -24.05 0.97
CA PRO A 391 -2.69 -25.28 1.71
C PRO A 391 -1.78 -25.56 2.90
N SER A 392 -0.62 -24.90 3.00
CA SER A 392 0.27 -25.00 4.18
C SER A 392 -0.35 -24.44 5.46
N TYR A 393 -1.37 -23.60 5.37
CA TYR A 393 -2.05 -23.06 6.54
C TYR A 393 -3.14 -24.03 7.03
N THR A 394 -3.04 -24.47 8.27
CA THR A 394 -4.04 -25.32 8.93
C THR A 394 -5.21 -24.52 9.48
N GLU A 395 -4.95 -23.29 9.93
CA GLU A 395 -5.92 -22.39 10.51
C GLU A 395 -6.55 -21.46 9.47
N PRO A 396 -7.81 -21.02 9.64
CA PRO A 396 -8.43 -20.06 8.75
C PRO A 396 -7.72 -18.70 8.82
N ILE A 397 -7.79 -17.94 7.72
CA ILE A 397 -7.33 -16.54 7.67
C ILE A 397 -8.58 -15.67 7.64
N PRO A 398 -8.88 -14.91 8.72
CA PRO A 398 -10.15 -14.20 8.83
C PRO A 398 -10.42 -13.21 7.69
N ALA A 399 -9.38 -12.56 7.16
CA ALA A 399 -9.52 -11.64 6.03
C ALA A 399 -10.04 -12.34 4.76
N LEU A 400 -9.66 -13.59 4.51
CA LEU A 400 -10.21 -14.35 3.39
C LEU A 400 -11.70 -14.59 3.55
N GLU A 401 -12.14 -14.98 4.74
CA GLU A 401 -13.56 -15.24 5.01
C GLU A 401 -14.44 -14.00 4.74
N MET A 402 -13.88 -12.81 4.91
CA MET A 402 -14.59 -11.55 4.65
C MET A 402 -14.76 -11.25 3.15
N VAL A 403 -13.80 -11.68 2.30
CA VAL A 403 -13.76 -11.30 0.88
C VAL A 403 -13.95 -12.46 -0.08
N LYS A 404 -13.96 -13.69 0.39
CA LYS A 404 -13.99 -14.93 -0.41
C LYS A 404 -15.07 -14.94 -1.51
N PHE A 405 -16.23 -14.38 -1.23
CA PHE A 405 -17.35 -14.24 -2.13
C PHE A 405 -17.69 -12.76 -2.38
N SER A 406 -16.67 -11.93 -2.61
CA SER A 406 -16.84 -10.55 -3.01
C SER A 406 -16.27 -10.31 -4.42
N LEU A 407 -16.79 -9.29 -5.09
CA LEU A 407 -16.40 -8.87 -6.42
C LEU A 407 -15.88 -7.44 -6.37
N THR A 408 -14.65 -7.25 -6.79
CA THR A 408 -14.10 -5.91 -7.01
C THR A 408 -14.44 -5.44 -8.41
N THR A 409 -15.25 -4.39 -8.51
CA THR A 409 -15.74 -3.88 -9.81
C THR A 409 -14.92 -2.71 -10.33
N HIS A 410 -14.24 -1.98 -9.46
CA HIS A 410 -13.45 -0.79 -9.81
C HIS A 410 -12.36 -0.53 -8.78
N ARG A 411 -11.43 0.33 -9.13
CA ARG A 411 -10.37 0.85 -8.27
C ARG A 411 -10.39 2.37 -8.26
N GLY A 412 -9.73 2.98 -7.28
CA GLY A 412 -9.70 4.41 -7.05
C GLY A 412 -10.85 4.90 -6.18
N CYS A 413 -10.70 6.11 -5.63
CA CYS A 413 -11.72 6.76 -4.80
C CYS A 413 -11.51 8.27 -4.80
N PHE A 414 -12.47 9.04 -5.32
CA PHE A 414 -12.40 10.51 -5.30
C PHE A 414 -12.92 11.15 -4.01
N GLY A 415 -13.36 10.35 -3.03
CA GLY A 415 -13.88 10.86 -1.74
C GLY A 415 -12.89 11.71 -0.96
N GLY A 416 -11.59 11.39 -1.00
CA GLY A 416 -10.52 12.16 -0.36
C GLY A 416 -10.76 12.42 1.12
N CYS A 417 -11.33 11.46 1.85
CA CYS A 417 -11.58 11.57 3.28
C CYS A 417 -10.26 11.72 4.04
N ALA A 418 -10.16 12.67 4.95
CA ALA A 418 -8.91 13.03 5.63
C ALA A 418 -8.26 11.89 6.44
N PHE A 419 -9.04 10.90 6.84
CA PHE A 419 -8.56 9.72 7.59
C PHE A 419 -8.16 8.54 6.69
N CYS A 420 -8.43 8.61 5.36
CA CYS A 420 -8.38 7.44 4.49
C CYS A 420 -7.14 7.44 3.60
N ALA A 421 -6.36 6.36 3.68
CA ALA A 421 -5.18 6.16 2.87
C ALA A 421 -5.46 5.62 1.45
N ILE A 422 -6.70 5.22 1.14
CA ILE A 422 -7.05 4.61 -0.15
C ILE A 422 -6.79 5.58 -1.30
N THR A 423 -7.19 6.83 -1.16
CA THR A 423 -6.95 7.87 -2.17
C THR A 423 -5.45 8.07 -2.46
N GLU A 424 -4.61 7.98 -1.41
CA GLU A 424 -3.17 8.15 -1.52
C GLU A 424 -2.46 6.93 -2.13
N HIS A 425 -3.11 5.76 -2.11
CA HIS A 425 -2.57 4.52 -2.66
C HIS A 425 -3.19 4.15 -4.02
N GLN A 426 -4.51 4.14 -4.14
CA GLN A 426 -5.20 3.78 -5.38
C GLN A 426 -5.43 4.96 -6.33
N GLY A 427 -5.26 6.19 -5.85
CA GLY A 427 -5.54 7.39 -6.62
C GLY A 427 -7.00 7.83 -6.54
N ARG A 428 -7.26 9.01 -7.12
CA ARG A 428 -8.57 9.68 -7.11
C ARG A 428 -9.42 9.40 -8.34
N MET A 429 -8.83 8.87 -9.40
CA MET A 429 -9.53 8.53 -10.63
C MET A 429 -10.03 7.10 -10.53
N ILE A 430 -11.26 6.88 -11.03
CA ILE A 430 -11.86 5.55 -11.06
C ILE A 430 -11.42 4.83 -12.33
N ALA A 431 -11.10 3.55 -12.19
CA ALA A 431 -10.93 2.61 -13.28
C ALA A 431 -11.87 1.43 -13.04
N SER A 432 -12.86 1.27 -13.90
CA SER A 432 -13.89 0.23 -13.80
C SER A 432 -13.57 -0.96 -14.68
N ARG A 433 -13.97 -2.15 -14.25
CA ARG A 433 -13.98 -3.38 -15.06
C ARG A 433 -15.18 -3.38 -15.98
N SER A 434 -15.12 -4.14 -17.06
CA SER A 434 -16.29 -4.41 -17.88
C SER A 434 -17.35 -5.20 -17.10
N ILE A 435 -18.62 -5.01 -17.46
CA ILE A 435 -19.74 -5.78 -16.87
C ILE A 435 -19.54 -7.27 -17.12
N GLU A 436 -19.07 -7.63 -18.30
CA GLU A 436 -18.81 -9.01 -18.74
C GLU A 436 -17.78 -9.69 -17.86
N SER A 437 -16.69 -9.00 -17.53
CA SER A 437 -15.65 -9.51 -16.64
C SER A 437 -16.18 -9.77 -15.22
N VAL A 438 -16.94 -8.80 -14.66
CA VAL A 438 -17.57 -8.95 -13.34
C VAL A 438 -18.57 -10.11 -13.34
N LEU A 439 -19.37 -10.28 -14.39
CA LEU A 439 -20.33 -11.38 -14.52
C LEU A 439 -19.65 -12.74 -14.68
N ARG A 440 -18.51 -12.81 -15.42
CA ARG A 440 -17.72 -14.05 -15.50
C ARG A 440 -17.18 -14.47 -14.14
N GLU A 441 -16.67 -13.52 -13.35
CA GLU A 441 -16.19 -13.81 -11.99
C GLU A 441 -17.34 -14.22 -11.07
N ALA A 442 -18.48 -13.53 -11.13
CA ALA A 442 -19.68 -13.88 -10.36
C ALA A 442 -20.12 -15.34 -10.63
N ARG A 443 -20.17 -15.77 -11.90
CA ARG A 443 -20.48 -17.16 -12.27
C ARG A 443 -19.49 -18.15 -11.66
N LYS A 444 -18.18 -17.88 -11.79
CA LYS A 444 -17.13 -18.72 -11.16
C LYS A 444 -17.29 -18.84 -9.65
N LEU A 445 -17.73 -17.77 -8.97
CA LEU A 445 -17.97 -17.81 -7.52
C LEU A 445 -19.18 -18.70 -7.17
N THR A 446 -20.25 -18.67 -7.98
CA THR A 446 -21.44 -19.50 -7.75
C THR A 446 -21.22 -20.99 -7.96
N GLU A 447 -20.19 -21.36 -8.74
CA GLU A 447 -19.80 -22.75 -9.01
C GLU A 447 -18.93 -23.36 -7.91
N LYS A 448 -18.44 -22.55 -6.95
CA LYS A 448 -17.60 -23.07 -5.85
C LYS A 448 -18.42 -23.97 -4.91
N PRO A 449 -17.85 -25.12 -4.48
CA PRO A 449 -18.59 -26.10 -3.65
C PRO A 449 -19.08 -25.55 -2.30
N ASP A 450 -18.43 -24.52 -1.78
CA ASP A 450 -18.74 -23.89 -0.51
C ASP A 450 -19.54 -22.59 -0.64
N PHE A 451 -20.00 -22.25 -1.85
CA PHE A 451 -20.88 -21.11 -2.08
C PHE A 451 -22.25 -21.32 -1.43
N LYS A 452 -22.64 -20.38 -0.59
CA LYS A 452 -23.88 -20.45 0.19
C LYS A 452 -25.03 -19.60 -0.39
N GLY A 453 -24.95 -19.23 -1.67
CA GLY A 453 -25.98 -18.42 -2.35
C GLY A 453 -25.87 -16.92 -2.10
N ILE A 454 -24.80 -16.42 -1.47
CA ILE A 454 -24.62 -15.00 -1.14
C ILE A 454 -23.28 -14.50 -1.64
N ILE A 455 -23.30 -13.43 -2.43
CA ILE A 455 -22.14 -12.61 -2.75
C ILE A 455 -22.09 -11.48 -1.70
N ASN A 456 -21.02 -11.46 -0.89
CA ASN A 456 -20.92 -10.60 0.30
C ASN A 456 -20.72 -9.12 -0.04
N GLY A 457 -20.15 -8.81 -1.21
CA GLY A 457 -19.89 -7.45 -1.64
C GLY A 457 -19.64 -7.37 -3.14
N VAL A 458 -20.17 -6.32 -3.74
CA VAL A 458 -19.92 -5.96 -5.14
C VAL A 458 -19.60 -4.46 -5.15
N GLY A 459 -18.38 -4.10 -5.51
CA GLY A 459 -17.96 -2.70 -5.48
C GLY A 459 -16.47 -2.49 -5.49
N GLY A 460 -16.05 -1.29 -5.11
CA GLY A 460 -14.67 -0.89 -4.95
C GLY A 460 -14.23 -0.82 -3.49
N PRO A 461 -13.11 -0.14 -3.21
CA PRO A 461 -12.45 -0.20 -1.91
C PRO A 461 -13.21 0.50 -0.76
N SER A 462 -14.15 1.42 -1.05
CA SER A 462 -14.81 2.20 0.01
C SER A 462 -16.29 2.48 -0.26
N ALA A 463 -16.62 2.96 -1.44
CA ALA A 463 -17.98 3.28 -1.87
C ALA A 463 -18.19 2.75 -3.29
N ASN A 464 -19.44 2.53 -3.67
CA ASN A 464 -19.71 2.13 -5.05
C ASN A 464 -19.58 3.36 -5.98
N MET A 465 -18.43 3.44 -6.66
CA MET A 465 -18.11 4.45 -7.66
C MET A 465 -17.96 3.81 -9.06
N TYR A 466 -18.54 2.66 -9.28
CA TYR A 466 -18.49 1.93 -10.54
C TYR A 466 -19.11 2.74 -11.68
N GLY A 467 -18.40 2.85 -12.79
CA GLY A 467 -18.86 3.62 -13.95
C GLY A 467 -18.88 5.14 -13.73
N MET A 468 -18.20 5.63 -12.69
CA MET A 468 -18.17 7.07 -12.37
C MET A 468 -16.91 7.76 -12.94
N GLU A 469 -16.43 7.31 -14.10
CA GLU A 469 -15.36 7.96 -14.84
C GLU A 469 -15.86 9.33 -15.37
N CYS A 470 -15.04 10.35 -15.21
CA CYS A 470 -15.38 11.70 -15.63
C CYS A 470 -14.73 12.04 -16.98
N LYS A 471 -15.52 12.53 -17.94
CA LYS A 471 -15.02 12.96 -19.26
C LYS A 471 -13.94 14.05 -19.22
N THR A 472 -13.89 14.83 -18.15
CA THR A 472 -12.86 15.85 -17.98
C THR A 472 -11.50 15.28 -17.53
N TRP A 473 -11.47 14.04 -17.05
CA TRP A 473 -10.25 13.42 -16.54
C TRP A 473 -9.16 13.24 -17.59
N GLU A 474 -9.52 12.95 -18.84
CA GLU A 474 -8.56 12.85 -19.95
C GLU A 474 -7.68 14.10 -20.11
N LYS A 475 -8.21 15.28 -19.76
CA LYS A 475 -7.52 16.57 -19.91
C LYS A 475 -6.98 17.14 -18.61
N LYS A 476 -7.69 16.97 -17.50
CA LYS A 476 -7.42 17.66 -16.23
C LYS A 476 -7.12 16.69 -15.07
N GLY A 477 -7.37 15.37 -15.26
CA GLY A 477 -7.36 14.42 -14.18
C GLY A 477 -8.46 14.68 -13.14
N ALA A 478 -8.32 14.07 -11.97
CA ALA A 478 -9.30 14.21 -10.89
C ALA A 478 -9.30 15.62 -10.28
N CYS A 479 -10.48 16.16 -10.01
CA CYS A 479 -10.65 17.43 -9.33
C CYS A 479 -10.10 17.37 -7.89
N LEU A 480 -9.46 18.44 -7.44
CA LEU A 480 -8.94 18.55 -6.06
C LEU A 480 -10.04 18.99 -5.07
N ASP A 481 -11.05 19.70 -5.55
CA ASP A 481 -12.14 20.29 -4.76
C ASP A 481 -13.25 19.31 -4.37
N LYS A 482 -13.19 18.06 -4.83
CA LYS A 482 -14.17 17.00 -4.53
C LYS A 482 -15.61 17.30 -5.02
N SER A 483 -15.75 18.08 -6.08
CA SER A 483 -17.07 18.53 -6.59
C SER A 483 -17.93 17.39 -7.14
N CYS A 484 -17.43 16.15 -7.21
CA CYS A 484 -18.12 14.97 -7.73
C CYS A 484 -18.93 14.19 -6.68
N LEU A 485 -19.00 14.64 -5.43
CA LEU A 485 -19.76 13.99 -4.35
C LEU A 485 -21.12 14.66 -4.14
#